data_04249d1b46276992e807ffae2530bb56
#
_entry.id   04249d1b46276992e807ffae2530bb56
#
_cell.length_a   1.000
_cell.length_b   1.000
_cell.length_c   1.000
_cell.angle_alpha   90.00
_cell.angle_beta   90.00
_cell.angle_gamma   90.00
#
_symmetry.space_group_name_H-M   'P 1'
#
loop_
_entity.id
_entity.type
_entity.pdbx_description
1 polymer ?
#
loop_
_entity_poly.entity_id
_entity_poly.type
_entity_poly.pdbx_seq_one_letter_code
_entity_poly.pdbx_strand_id
1 'polypeptide(L)'
;MSKPSTPEPQHLGAQLPHRTASQARRSTPSPNPQVGESLAKDFSFLLRPEIYHPLTPLNVPVAFRNSPKQPDPSEPLEKLLANGHFRAAAIAATQELTGLSVHGALNPTDSQRIFDLLYTRLVCLTLINATPLAAQEVKALEDLSNARLYVDDKTGQHVVPWHLRILNVRLQALGFGDPRRAVMSYHDLAREAREHAGKAAAEHDHSASELWKARLRELGVKVAGALIEMDDLSGAAHHLSGLRDGADGKTATSRALLWLQIGDVGKARECAAQCCKDDVVKAEKVVLALCDMAEGDYEAALGKWQELKEALAGDEMVGVNTAVCLLYLGRMSEVCLRPPPPSLYSPPRPSLG
;
A
#
# COMPACT_ATOMS: atom_id res chain seq x y z
N MET A 1 -14.20 57.59 48.45
CA MET A 1 -12.79 57.28 48.69
C MET A 1 -12.14 56.93 47.36
N SER A 2 -11.10 57.66 47.07
CA SER A 2 -10.49 58.02 45.80
C SER A 2 -9.86 56.85 44.99
N LYS A 3 -10.02 56.90 43.67
CA LYS A 3 -9.20 56.21 42.69
C LYS A 3 -7.84 56.88 42.57
N PRO A 4 -6.75 56.14 42.32
CA PRO A 4 -5.54 56.71 41.76
C PRO A 4 -5.49 56.59 40.25
N SER A 5 -5.10 57.60 39.58
CA SER A 5 -4.89 57.86 38.18
C SER A 5 -3.55 57.24 37.68
N THR A 6 -3.59 56.72 36.47
CA THR A 6 -2.45 56.22 35.68
C THR A 6 -1.80 57.39 34.91
N PRO A 7 -0.47 57.52 34.80
CA PRO A 7 0.18 58.49 33.94
C PRO A 7 0.45 57.94 32.53
N GLU A 8 0.20 58.80 31.53
CA GLU A 8 0.60 58.65 30.11
C GLU A 8 2.13 58.70 29.91
N PRO A 9 2.68 57.97 28.93
CA PRO A 9 4.06 58.19 28.51
C PRO A 9 4.15 59.16 27.34
N GLN A 10 5.05 60.12 27.52
CA GLN A 10 5.40 61.19 26.60
C GLN A 10 6.11 60.67 25.34
N HIS A 11 5.73 61.20 24.16
CA HIS A 11 6.43 61.11 22.91
C HIS A 11 7.80 61.82 22.96
N LEU A 12 8.85 61.08 22.69
CA LEU A 12 10.16 61.61 22.32
C LEU A 12 10.38 61.34 20.83
N GLY A 13 10.32 62.40 20.04
CA GLY A 13 10.67 62.40 18.64
C GLY A 13 12.20 62.31 18.47
N ALA A 14 12.63 61.32 17.72
CA ALA A 14 14.01 61.21 17.21
C ALA A 14 13.98 61.47 15.70
N GLN A 15 14.58 62.59 15.31
CA GLN A 15 14.82 62.99 13.94
C GLN A 15 15.89 62.10 13.30
N LEU A 16 15.58 61.56 12.12
CA LEU A 16 16.55 60.86 11.25
C LEU A 16 17.29 61.88 10.37
N PRO A 17 18.59 61.75 10.19
CA PRO A 17 19.33 62.65 9.30
C PRO A 17 19.11 62.28 7.82
N HIS A 18 18.82 63.27 7.01
CA HIS A 18 18.86 63.23 5.55
C HIS A 18 20.25 62.85 5.05
N ARG A 19 20.34 61.83 4.21
CA ARG A 19 21.53 61.52 3.44
C ARG A 19 21.23 61.70 1.95
N THR A 20 21.91 62.67 1.39
CA THR A 20 21.87 63.10 0.00
C THR A 20 22.52 62.11 -0.96
N ALA A 21 21.87 61.91 -2.07
CA ALA A 21 22.30 61.82 -3.47
C ALA A 21 23.42 60.85 -3.93
N SER A 22 22.99 60.05 -4.87
CA SER A 22 23.60 59.76 -6.18
C SER A 22 24.96 59.08 -6.23
N GLN A 23 24.90 57.80 -6.50
CA GLN A 23 25.83 57.19 -7.47
C GLN A 23 25.02 56.25 -8.40
N ALA A 24 25.01 56.61 -9.68
CA ALA A 24 24.49 55.80 -10.77
C ALA A 24 25.30 54.50 -10.84
N ARG A 25 24.71 53.40 -10.39
CA ARG A 25 25.24 52.06 -10.70
C ARG A 25 24.80 51.69 -12.11
N ARG A 26 25.78 51.49 -12.97
CA ARG A 26 25.65 50.85 -14.28
C ARG A 26 24.83 49.57 -14.09
N SER A 27 23.70 49.49 -14.76
CA SER A 27 22.93 48.28 -14.93
C SER A 27 23.73 47.28 -15.76
N THR A 28 24.28 46.28 -15.10
CA THR A 28 24.65 45.02 -15.77
C THR A 28 23.35 44.40 -16.27
N PRO A 29 23.31 43.93 -17.54
CA PRO A 29 22.13 43.21 -18.01
C PRO A 29 21.96 41.96 -17.18
N SER A 30 20.81 41.85 -16.52
CA SER A 30 20.35 40.63 -15.88
C SER A 30 20.34 39.54 -16.93
N PRO A 31 20.95 38.34 -16.69
CA PRO A 31 20.80 37.27 -17.61
C PRO A 31 19.30 36.97 -17.75
N ASN A 32 18.83 37.00 -19.00
CA ASN A 32 17.51 36.60 -19.42
C ASN A 32 17.19 35.26 -18.74
N PRO A 33 16.05 35.08 -18.05
CA PRO A 33 15.70 33.76 -17.61
C PRO A 33 15.52 32.92 -18.86
N GLN A 34 16.52 32.09 -19.15
CA GLN A 34 16.38 31.02 -20.14
C GLN A 34 15.11 30.28 -19.76
N VAL A 35 14.20 30.16 -20.72
CA VAL A 35 13.00 29.34 -20.67
C VAL A 35 13.45 27.98 -20.14
N GLY A 36 13.11 27.70 -18.88
CA GLY A 36 13.70 26.60 -18.13
C GLY A 36 13.42 25.27 -18.80
N GLU A 37 14.48 24.57 -19.18
CA GLU A 37 14.43 23.12 -19.17
C GLU A 37 13.83 22.74 -17.83
N SER A 38 12.68 22.05 -17.89
CA SER A 38 12.03 21.49 -16.69
C SER A 38 13.08 20.62 -16.04
N LEU A 39 13.68 21.12 -14.95
CA LEU A 39 14.63 20.37 -14.16
C LEU A 39 13.93 19.11 -13.69
N ALA A 40 14.44 17.97 -14.12
CA ALA A 40 13.96 16.67 -13.63
C ALA A 40 13.99 16.69 -12.11
N LYS A 41 12.89 16.26 -11.47
CA LYS A 41 12.76 16.31 -10.02
C LYS A 41 13.75 15.36 -9.37
N ASP A 42 14.42 15.79 -8.31
CA ASP A 42 15.44 15.03 -7.60
C ASP A 42 14.85 14.33 -6.38
N PHE A 43 14.95 13.01 -6.38
CA PHE A 43 14.51 12.13 -5.29
C PHE A 43 15.68 11.48 -4.54
N SER A 44 16.89 12.09 -4.58
CA SER A 44 18.08 11.59 -3.90
C SER A 44 17.88 11.35 -2.40
N PHE A 45 16.95 12.09 -1.78
CA PHE A 45 16.62 11.91 -0.37
C PHE A 45 16.02 10.52 -0.06
N LEU A 46 15.37 9.85 -1.03
CA LEU A 46 14.83 8.49 -0.88
C LEU A 46 15.91 7.40 -1.08
N LEU A 47 17.08 7.75 -1.61
CA LEU A 47 18.18 6.80 -1.85
C LEU A 47 19.12 6.66 -0.63
N ARG A 48 18.82 7.35 0.47
CA ARG A 48 19.63 7.34 1.68
C ARG A 48 19.45 6.05 2.47
N PRO A 49 20.54 5.33 2.84
CA PRO A 49 20.43 4.09 3.59
C PRO A 49 19.75 4.22 4.97
N GLU A 50 19.85 5.41 5.59
CA GLU A 50 19.33 5.68 6.92
C GLU A 50 17.80 5.59 7.04
N ILE A 51 17.10 5.66 5.90
CA ILE A 51 15.65 5.52 5.84
C ILE A 51 15.21 4.08 6.10
N TYR A 52 16.02 3.12 5.65
CA TYR A 52 15.65 1.72 5.57
C TYR A 52 16.14 0.93 6.78
N HIS A 53 15.20 0.29 7.45
CA HIS A 53 15.50 -0.51 8.63
C HIS A 53 16.01 -1.90 8.23
N PRO A 54 17.09 -2.40 8.89
CA PRO A 54 17.62 -3.73 8.61
C PRO A 54 16.63 -4.81 9.03
N LEU A 55 16.43 -5.81 8.17
CA LEU A 55 15.62 -6.99 8.46
C LEU A 55 16.48 -8.08 9.08
N THR A 56 16.45 -8.17 10.41
CA THR A 56 17.21 -9.21 11.13
C THR A 56 16.61 -10.61 10.93
N PRO A 57 17.40 -11.66 10.70
CA PRO A 57 16.91 -13.03 10.63
C PRO A 57 16.46 -13.59 12.00
N LEU A 58 16.74 -12.88 13.09
CA LEU A 58 16.42 -13.35 14.45
C LEU A 58 14.90 -13.58 14.67
N ASN A 59 14.06 -12.78 14.02
CA ASN A 59 12.60 -12.90 14.11
C ASN A 59 12.00 -14.01 13.22
N VAL A 60 12.83 -14.72 12.47
CA VAL A 60 12.37 -15.82 11.62
C VAL A 60 12.43 -17.12 12.43
N PRO A 61 11.35 -17.91 12.52
CA PRO A 61 11.37 -19.22 13.17
C PRO A 61 12.46 -20.13 12.58
N VAL A 62 13.10 -20.93 13.41
CA VAL A 62 14.26 -21.76 13.03
C VAL A 62 13.96 -22.68 11.85
N ALA A 63 12.74 -23.25 11.80
CA ALA A 63 12.30 -24.13 10.72
C ALA A 63 12.34 -23.44 9.32
N PHE A 64 12.03 -22.14 9.28
CA PHE A 64 12.07 -21.37 8.04
C PHE A 64 13.47 -20.80 7.77
N ARG A 65 14.23 -20.47 8.83
CA ARG A 65 15.59 -19.93 8.69
C ARG A 65 16.54 -20.90 8.00
N ASN A 66 16.43 -22.18 8.29
CA ASN A 66 17.25 -23.23 7.75
C ASN A 66 16.56 -24.06 6.65
N SER A 67 15.48 -23.52 6.06
CA SER A 67 14.74 -24.19 5.00
C SER A 67 15.63 -24.37 3.74
N PRO A 68 15.59 -25.54 3.08
CA PRO A 68 16.26 -25.74 1.80
C PRO A 68 15.66 -24.92 0.66
N LYS A 69 14.50 -24.28 0.88
CA LYS A 69 13.84 -23.38 -0.06
C LYS A 69 14.23 -21.91 0.13
N GLN A 70 15.30 -21.61 0.87
CA GLN A 70 15.80 -20.25 0.96
C GLN A 70 16.21 -19.75 -0.43
N PRO A 71 15.85 -18.50 -0.81
CA PRO A 71 16.23 -17.96 -2.10
C PRO A 71 17.74 -17.72 -2.18
N ASP A 72 18.28 -17.82 -3.38
CA ASP A 72 19.66 -17.39 -3.65
C ASP A 72 19.72 -15.86 -3.49
N PRO A 73 20.73 -15.30 -2.78
CA PRO A 73 20.92 -13.87 -2.65
C PRO A 73 21.05 -13.09 -3.96
N SER A 74 21.43 -13.78 -5.05
CA SER A 74 21.59 -13.22 -6.39
C SER A 74 20.34 -13.31 -7.27
N GLU A 75 19.22 -13.87 -6.77
CA GLU A 75 18.00 -13.96 -7.55
C GLU A 75 17.41 -12.57 -7.89
N PRO A 76 16.94 -12.38 -9.14
CA PRO A 76 16.30 -11.15 -9.53
C PRO A 76 15.00 -10.89 -8.74
N LEU A 77 14.74 -9.60 -8.45
CA LEU A 77 13.60 -9.15 -7.63
C LEU A 77 12.26 -9.73 -8.08
N GLU A 78 12.01 -9.78 -9.38
CA GLU A 78 10.78 -10.32 -9.96
C GLU A 78 10.57 -11.80 -9.63
N LYS A 79 11.65 -12.59 -9.66
CA LYS A 79 11.60 -14.00 -9.33
C LYS A 79 11.36 -14.23 -7.84
N LEU A 80 11.98 -13.39 -6.98
CA LEU A 80 11.74 -13.44 -5.53
C LEU A 80 10.27 -13.14 -5.21
N LEU A 81 9.66 -12.17 -5.88
CA LEU A 81 8.24 -11.83 -5.72
C LEU A 81 7.32 -12.94 -6.22
N ALA A 82 7.62 -13.52 -7.39
CA ALA A 82 6.83 -14.60 -7.96
C ALA A 82 6.84 -15.86 -7.09
N ASN A 83 7.97 -16.14 -6.42
CA ASN A 83 8.14 -17.28 -5.51
C ASN A 83 7.63 -16.99 -4.07
N GLY A 84 7.14 -15.80 -3.77
CA GLY A 84 6.67 -15.42 -2.44
C GLY A 84 7.78 -15.14 -1.41
N HIS A 85 9.03 -14.99 -1.85
CA HIS A 85 10.17 -14.67 -0.97
C HIS A 85 10.20 -13.20 -0.56
N PHE A 86 9.12 -12.69 0.02
CA PHE A 86 8.91 -11.27 0.30
C PHE A 86 9.99 -10.65 1.18
N ARG A 87 10.57 -11.42 2.12
CA ARG A 87 11.67 -10.92 2.95
C ARG A 87 12.93 -10.65 2.14
N ALA A 88 13.32 -11.58 1.27
CA ALA A 88 14.45 -11.41 0.38
C ALA A 88 14.21 -10.31 -0.64
N ALA A 89 13.00 -10.24 -1.20
CA ALA A 89 12.58 -9.17 -2.11
C ALA A 89 12.67 -7.77 -1.45
N ALA A 90 12.25 -7.66 -0.18
CA ALA A 90 12.38 -6.41 0.58
C ALA A 90 13.84 -6.00 0.77
N ILE A 91 14.75 -6.94 1.00
CA ILE A 91 16.20 -6.66 1.14
C ILE A 91 16.78 -6.27 -0.22
N ALA A 92 16.46 -7.01 -1.28
CA ALA A 92 16.95 -6.72 -2.64
C ALA A 92 16.50 -5.33 -3.12
N ALA A 93 15.23 -4.96 -2.90
CA ALA A 93 14.72 -3.63 -3.23
C ALA A 93 15.48 -2.51 -2.49
N THR A 94 15.82 -2.72 -1.21
CA THR A 94 16.63 -1.75 -0.45
C THR A 94 18.06 -1.65 -0.98
N GLN A 95 18.68 -2.78 -1.30
CA GLN A 95 20.04 -2.79 -1.86
C GLN A 95 20.10 -2.05 -3.20
N GLU A 96 19.05 -2.19 -4.04
CA GLU A 96 18.97 -1.46 -5.30
C GLU A 96 18.75 0.04 -5.06
N LEU A 97 17.84 0.45 -4.15
CA LEU A 97 17.62 1.84 -3.79
C LEU A 97 18.87 2.53 -3.24
N THR A 98 19.65 1.84 -2.41
CA THR A 98 20.83 2.42 -1.76
C THR A 98 22.12 2.27 -2.58
N GLY A 99 22.03 1.73 -3.80
CA GLY A 99 23.19 1.55 -4.67
C GLY A 99 24.13 0.41 -4.24
N LEU A 100 23.70 -0.45 -3.31
CA LEU A 100 24.47 -1.60 -2.85
C LEU A 100 24.26 -2.85 -3.73
N SER A 101 23.41 -2.75 -4.75
CA SER A 101 23.17 -3.82 -5.70
C SER A 101 24.27 -3.90 -6.78
N VAL A 102 24.30 -5.01 -7.51
CA VAL A 102 25.22 -5.24 -8.65
C VAL A 102 25.04 -4.19 -9.75
N HIS A 103 23.87 -3.57 -9.84
CA HIS A 103 23.52 -2.55 -10.84
C HIS A 103 24.06 -1.15 -10.53
N GLY A 104 24.65 -0.96 -9.34
CA GLY A 104 25.20 0.32 -8.92
C GLY A 104 24.15 1.31 -8.41
N ALA A 105 24.54 2.58 -8.29
CA ALA A 105 23.66 3.63 -7.78
C ALA A 105 22.58 4.03 -8.81
N LEU A 106 21.35 4.20 -8.34
CA LEU A 106 20.24 4.69 -9.14
C LEU A 106 20.38 6.17 -9.47
N ASN A 107 19.86 6.56 -10.63
CA ASN A 107 19.76 7.96 -10.98
C ASN A 107 18.69 8.64 -10.10
N PRO A 108 19.01 9.69 -9.33
CA PRO A 108 18.04 10.40 -8.48
C PRO A 108 16.83 10.99 -9.24
N THR A 109 16.95 11.15 -10.54
CA THR A 109 15.86 11.67 -11.39
C THR A 109 14.95 10.59 -11.97
N ASP A 110 15.31 9.31 -11.81
CA ASP A 110 14.47 8.18 -12.23
C ASP A 110 13.38 7.91 -11.18
N SER A 111 12.39 8.79 -11.18
CA SER A 111 11.28 8.74 -10.23
C SER A 111 10.50 7.44 -10.29
N GLN A 112 10.28 6.90 -11.50
CA GLN A 112 9.48 5.70 -11.68
C GLN A 112 10.16 4.50 -11.00
N ARG A 113 11.44 4.24 -11.29
CA ARG A 113 12.17 3.12 -10.69
C ARG A 113 12.29 3.25 -9.18
N ILE A 114 12.56 4.47 -8.68
CA ILE A 114 12.66 4.75 -7.24
C ILE A 114 11.34 4.44 -6.53
N PHE A 115 10.20 4.91 -7.06
CA PHE A 115 8.91 4.67 -6.43
C PHE A 115 8.44 3.22 -6.55
N ASP A 116 8.76 2.52 -7.64
CA ASP A 116 8.43 1.10 -7.82
C ASP A 116 9.20 0.23 -6.82
N LEU A 117 10.48 0.51 -6.60
CA LEU A 117 11.29 -0.19 -5.61
C LEU A 117 10.83 0.12 -4.18
N LEU A 118 10.54 1.39 -3.88
CA LEU A 118 10.00 1.80 -2.58
C LEU A 118 8.66 1.12 -2.30
N TYR A 119 7.76 1.12 -3.29
CA TYR A 119 6.49 0.41 -3.17
C TYR A 119 6.69 -1.08 -2.90
N THR A 120 7.57 -1.73 -3.66
CA THR A 120 7.90 -3.15 -3.47
C THR A 120 8.43 -3.41 -2.06
N ARG A 121 9.33 -2.57 -1.57
CA ARG A 121 9.84 -2.64 -0.19
C ARG A 121 8.73 -2.56 0.83
N LEU A 122 7.87 -1.54 0.75
CA LEU A 122 6.79 -1.30 1.71
C LEU A 122 5.73 -2.41 1.68
N VAL A 123 5.35 -2.89 0.49
CA VAL A 123 4.42 -4.02 0.34
C VAL A 123 5.01 -5.29 0.94
N CYS A 124 6.27 -5.61 0.63
CA CYS A 124 6.92 -6.79 1.19
C CYS A 124 7.00 -6.73 2.72
N LEU A 125 7.27 -5.54 3.31
CA LEU A 125 7.24 -5.36 4.76
C LEU A 125 5.85 -5.63 5.35
N THR A 126 4.78 -5.19 4.69
CA THR A 126 3.41 -5.48 5.15
C THR A 126 3.09 -6.96 5.06
N LEU A 127 3.51 -7.64 3.99
CA LEU A 127 3.27 -9.07 3.78
C LEU A 127 4.02 -9.96 4.78
N ILE A 128 5.20 -9.57 5.25
CA ILE A 128 5.93 -10.28 6.31
C ILE A 128 5.53 -9.84 7.72
N ASN A 129 4.42 -9.11 7.86
CA ASN A 129 3.90 -8.58 9.13
C ASN A 129 4.86 -7.63 9.86
N ALA A 130 5.74 -6.94 9.12
CA ALA A 130 6.62 -5.89 9.62
C ALA A 130 6.04 -4.48 9.37
N THR A 131 4.71 -4.34 9.46
CA THR A 131 3.97 -3.10 9.22
C THR A 131 4.50 -1.89 10.02
N PRO A 132 4.93 -2.02 11.29
CA PRO A 132 5.53 -0.90 12.02
C PRO A 132 6.79 -0.34 11.36
N LEU A 133 7.63 -1.19 10.75
CA LEU A 133 8.81 -0.74 10.00
C LEU A 133 8.39 -0.02 8.72
N ALA A 134 7.43 -0.58 7.97
CA ALA A 134 6.90 0.08 6.78
C ALA A 134 6.31 1.46 7.09
N ALA A 135 5.61 1.60 8.22
CA ALA A 135 5.05 2.87 8.70
C ALA A 135 6.12 3.89 9.10
N GLN A 136 7.29 3.44 9.51
CA GLN A 136 8.44 4.34 9.76
C GLN A 136 9.11 4.75 8.46
N GLU A 137 9.38 3.81 7.57
CA GLU A 137 10.08 4.06 6.29
C GLU A 137 9.24 4.96 5.36
N VAL A 138 7.91 4.81 5.35
CA VAL A 138 7.03 5.64 4.52
C VAL A 138 7.03 7.12 4.91
N LYS A 139 7.45 7.47 6.12
CA LYS A 139 7.58 8.88 6.56
C LYS A 139 8.59 9.67 5.74
N ALA A 140 9.54 8.98 5.09
CA ALA A 140 10.50 9.61 4.18
C ALA A 140 9.84 10.29 2.97
N LEU A 141 8.61 9.89 2.61
CA LEU A 141 7.84 10.56 1.56
C LEU A 141 7.28 11.93 1.99
N GLU A 142 7.33 12.24 3.30
CA GLU A 142 6.78 13.49 3.85
C GLU A 142 5.34 13.78 3.39
N ASP A 143 5.07 15.02 2.98
CA ASP A 143 3.75 15.44 2.51
C ASP A 143 3.65 15.31 0.99
N LEU A 144 2.89 14.32 0.53
CA LEU A 144 2.62 14.09 -0.90
C LEU A 144 1.76 15.20 -1.55
N SER A 145 1.17 16.11 -0.78
CA SER A 145 0.45 17.26 -1.32
C SER A 145 1.38 18.38 -1.83
N ASN A 146 2.69 18.29 -1.58
CA ASN A 146 3.67 19.24 -2.06
C ASN A 146 3.82 19.18 -3.59
N ALA A 147 3.06 20.01 -4.30
CA ALA A 147 3.02 20.04 -5.75
C ALA A 147 4.41 20.32 -6.38
N ARG A 148 5.26 21.12 -5.73
CA ARG A 148 6.60 21.43 -6.26
C ARG A 148 7.47 20.18 -6.38
N LEU A 149 7.33 19.24 -5.46
CA LEU A 149 8.12 18.01 -5.43
C LEU A 149 7.44 16.89 -6.24
N TYR A 150 6.12 16.74 -6.10
CA TYR A 150 5.41 15.55 -6.55
C TYR A 150 4.48 15.74 -7.75
N VAL A 151 4.32 16.95 -8.29
CA VAL A 151 3.54 17.18 -9.51
C VAL A 151 4.45 17.58 -10.64
N ASP A 152 4.36 16.90 -11.77
CA ASP A 152 5.10 17.25 -12.99
C ASP A 152 4.57 18.57 -13.55
N ASP A 153 5.47 19.53 -13.74
CA ASP A 153 5.13 20.88 -14.20
C ASP A 153 4.59 20.92 -15.66
N LYS A 154 4.89 19.88 -16.46
CA LYS A 154 4.45 19.78 -17.86
C LYS A 154 3.09 19.13 -17.99
N THR A 155 2.89 18.02 -17.29
CA THR A 155 1.68 17.20 -17.43
C THR A 155 0.63 17.53 -16.37
N GLY A 156 1.02 18.20 -15.30
CA GLY A 156 0.17 18.41 -14.11
C GLY A 156 -0.18 17.12 -13.37
N GLN A 157 0.46 16.01 -13.73
CA GLN A 157 0.21 14.72 -13.10
C GLN A 157 1.11 14.49 -11.89
N HIS A 158 0.60 13.75 -10.93
CA HIS A 158 1.35 13.36 -9.75
C HIS A 158 2.39 12.29 -10.10
N VAL A 159 3.67 12.54 -9.78
CA VAL A 159 4.79 11.65 -10.13
C VAL A 159 4.76 10.34 -9.33
N VAL A 160 4.28 10.39 -8.06
CA VAL A 160 4.16 9.19 -7.23
C VAL A 160 3.03 8.30 -7.75
N PRO A 161 3.28 7.02 -8.00
CA PRO A 161 2.28 6.08 -8.50
C PRO A 161 1.07 5.97 -7.57
N TRP A 162 -0.13 5.81 -8.15
CA TRP A 162 -1.40 5.76 -7.42
C TRP A 162 -1.42 4.73 -6.28
N HIS A 163 -0.93 3.53 -6.56
CA HIS A 163 -0.88 2.45 -5.59
C HIS A 163 0.03 2.76 -4.38
N LEU A 164 1.13 3.49 -4.60
CA LEU A 164 2.01 3.92 -3.52
C LEU A 164 1.34 5.01 -2.67
N ARG A 165 0.58 5.91 -3.28
CA ARG A 165 -0.19 6.95 -2.56
C ARG A 165 -1.24 6.33 -1.64
N ILE A 166 -1.98 5.31 -2.11
CA ILE A 166 -2.94 4.55 -1.29
C ILE A 166 -2.24 3.83 -0.14
N LEU A 167 -1.13 3.16 -0.43
CA LEU A 167 -0.35 2.45 0.59
C LEU A 167 0.20 3.44 1.65
N ASN A 168 0.69 4.60 1.23
CA ASN A 168 1.15 5.65 2.13
C ASN A 168 0.06 6.10 3.12
N VAL A 169 -1.17 6.33 2.64
CA VAL A 169 -2.30 6.69 3.52
C VAL A 169 -2.52 5.62 4.59
N ARG A 170 -2.55 4.35 4.18
CA ARG A 170 -2.75 3.23 5.12
C ARG A 170 -1.62 3.12 6.15
N LEU A 171 -0.37 3.18 5.68
CA LEU A 171 0.80 3.06 6.56
C LEU A 171 0.93 4.23 7.52
N GLN A 172 0.59 5.45 7.09
CA GLN A 172 0.58 6.61 7.98
C GLN A 172 -0.49 6.45 9.07
N ALA A 173 -1.70 6.01 8.73
CA ALA A 173 -2.76 5.77 9.72
C ALA A 173 -2.35 4.72 10.75
N LEU A 174 -1.77 3.61 10.30
CA LEU A 174 -1.25 2.55 11.18
C LEU A 174 -0.09 3.05 12.05
N GLY A 175 0.83 3.84 11.48
CA GLY A 175 1.99 4.38 12.19
C GLY A 175 1.65 5.43 13.25
N PHE A 176 0.53 6.13 13.11
CA PHE A 176 0.01 7.08 14.09
C PHE A 176 -1.05 6.47 15.02
N GLY A 177 -1.53 5.25 14.72
CA GLY A 177 -2.63 4.63 15.46
C GLY A 177 -3.96 5.38 15.32
N ASP A 178 -4.14 6.11 14.22
CA ASP A 178 -5.33 6.92 13.95
C ASP A 178 -5.96 6.56 12.59
N PRO A 179 -6.88 5.59 12.55
CA PRO A 179 -7.56 5.20 11.33
C PRO A 179 -8.50 6.29 10.76
N ARG A 180 -8.95 7.28 11.57
CA ARG A 180 -9.74 8.44 11.10
C ARG A 180 -8.96 9.26 10.07
N ARG A 181 -7.64 9.35 10.27
CA ARG A 181 -6.74 10.01 9.34
C ARG A 181 -6.75 9.34 7.96
N ALA A 182 -6.82 8.01 7.91
CA ALA A 182 -6.95 7.29 6.65
C ALA A 182 -8.24 7.65 5.92
N VAL A 183 -9.38 7.68 6.63
CA VAL A 183 -10.68 8.06 6.04
C VAL A 183 -10.60 9.44 5.41
N MET A 184 -10.08 10.44 6.13
CA MET A 184 -9.93 11.81 5.61
C MET A 184 -9.03 11.85 4.36
N SER A 185 -7.87 11.21 4.41
CA SER A 185 -6.92 11.18 3.29
C SER A 185 -7.47 10.43 2.07
N TYR A 186 -8.23 9.34 2.27
CA TYR A 186 -8.91 8.67 1.15
C TYR A 186 -10.00 9.55 0.52
N HIS A 187 -10.70 10.37 1.32
CA HIS A 187 -11.67 11.34 0.77
C HIS A 187 -10.99 12.46 -0.02
N ASP A 188 -9.79 12.90 0.38
CA ASP A 188 -9.00 13.87 -0.38
C ASP A 188 -8.56 13.30 -1.73
N LEU A 189 -8.03 12.06 -1.75
CA LEU A 189 -7.73 11.34 -2.97
C LEU A 189 -8.97 11.11 -3.85
N ALA A 190 -10.13 10.86 -3.25
CA ALA A 190 -11.39 10.70 -3.98
C ALA A 190 -11.87 12.01 -4.61
N ARG A 191 -11.61 13.15 -3.97
CA ARG A 191 -11.91 14.47 -4.54
C ARG A 191 -11.04 14.73 -5.78
N GLU A 192 -9.74 14.48 -5.68
CA GLU A 192 -8.80 14.55 -6.82
C GLU A 192 -9.23 13.62 -7.96
N ALA A 193 -9.54 12.36 -7.65
CA ALA A 193 -9.96 11.39 -8.66
C ALA A 193 -11.27 11.79 -9.37
N ARG A 194 -12.23 12.43 -8.66
CA ARG A 194 -13.45 12.97 -9.28
C ARG A 194 -13.13 14.13 -10.22
N GLU A 195 -12.22 15.02 -9.82
CA GLU A 195 -11.79 16.13 -10.66
C GLU A 195 -11.15 15.64 -11.95
N HIS A 196 -10.22 14.70 -11.86
CA HIS A 196 -9.59 14.11 -13.06
C HIS A 196 -10.58 13.34 -13.93
N ALA A 197 -11.51 12.60 -13.34
CA ALA A 197 -12.56 11.90 -14.09
C ALA A 197 -13.45 12.90 -14.84
N GLY A 198 -13.78 14.05 -14.23
CA GLY A 198 -14.55 15.13 -14.85
C GLY A 198 -13.79 15.81 -16.00
N LYS A 199 -12.50 16.09 -15.82
CA LYS A 199 -11.63 16.66 -16.88
C LYS A 199 -11.53 15.70 -18.07
N ALA A 200 -11.22 14.43 -17.85
CA ALA A 200 -11.15 13.42 -18.88
C ALA A 200 -12.47 13.24 -19.65
N ALA A 201 -13.61 13.31 -18.93
CA ALA A 201 -14.93 13.27 -19.56
C ALA A 201 -15.20 14.50 -20.45
N ALA A 202 -14.78 15.70 -20.01
CA ALA A 202 -14.90 16.93 -20.80
C ALA A 202 -13.99 16.93 -22.06
N GLU A 203 -12.85 16.28 -21.98
CA GLU A 203 -11.90 16.08 -23.09
C GLU A 203 -12.26 14.89 -23.97
N HIS A 204 -13.37 14.19 -23.69
CA HIS A 204 -13.82 12.97 -24.39
C HIS A 204 -12.82 11.80 -24.31
N ASP A 205 -11.90 11.80 -23.34
CA ASP A 205 -11.02 10.67 -23.06
C ASP A 205 -11.74 9.65 -22.19
N HIS A 206 -12.41 8.71 -22.84
CA HIS A 206 -13.14 7.64 -22.16
C HIS A 206 -12.21 6.71 -21.37
N SER A 207 -10.97 6.47 -21.86
CA SER A 207 -10.01 5.59 -21.21
C SER A 207 -9.56 6.17 -19.86
N ALA A 208 -9.11 7.42 -19.85
CA ALA A 208 -8.73 8.11 -18.64
C ALA A 208 -9.92 8.26 -17.66
N SER A 209 -11.12 8.58 -18.19
CA SER A 209 -12.34 8.69 -17.37
C SER A 209 -12.66 7.37 -16.65
N GLU A 210 -12.62 6.22 -17.35
CA GLU A 210 -12.87 4.91 -16.74
C GLU A 210 -11.77 4.51 -15.75
N LEU A 211 -10.52 4.83 -16.02
CA LEU A 211 -9.41 4.63 -15.07
C LEU A 211 -9.66 5.38 -13.74
N TRP A 212 -10.03 6.66 -13.81
CA TRP A 212 -10.30 7.46 -12.62
C TRP A 212 -11.56 7.01 -11.88
N LYS A 213 -12.59 6.55 -12.59
CA LYS A 213 -13.78 5.93 -11.98
C LYS A 213 -13.42 4.61 -11.28
N ALA A 214 -12.53 3.79 -11.84
CA ALA A 214 -12.05 2.57 -11.19
C ALA A 214 -11.28 2.90 -9.90
N ARG A 215 -10.41 3.92 -9.92
CA ARG A 215 -9.72 4.44 -8.73
C ARG A 215 -10.70 4.94 -7.65
N LEU A 216 -11.78 5.61 -8.05
CA LEU A 216 -12.84 6.02 -7.12
C LEU A 216 -13.54 4.84 -6.46
N ARG A 217 -13.83 3.77 -7.22
CA ARG A 217 -14.42 2.54 -6.66
C ARG A 217 -13.46 1.88 -5.67
N GLU A 218 -12.18 1.80 -6.01
CA GLU A 218 -11.14 1.29 -5.10
C GLU A 218 -11.10 2.08 -3.79
N LEU A 219 -11.07 3.42 -3.86
CA LEU A 219 -11.08 4.28 -2.68
C LEU A 219 -12.33 4.08 -1.81
N GLY A 220 -13.49 3.87 -2.43
CA GLY A 220 -14.72 3.55 -1.69
C GLY A 220 -14.55 2.29 -0.82
N VAL A 221 -13.94 1.24 -1.36
CA VAL A 221 -13.62 0.03 -0.61
C VAL A 221 -12.61 0.30 0.50
N LYS A 222 -11.56 1.13 0.24
CA LYS A 222 -10.56 1.49 1.25
C LYS A 222 -11.16 2.29 2.41
N VAL A 223 -12.10 3.19 2.13
CA VAL A 223 -12.84 3.93 3.18
C VAL A 223 -13.63 2.97 4.06
N ALA A 224 -14.36 2.00 3.46
CA ALA A 224 -15.08 1.00 4.24
C ALA A 224 -14.16 0.18 5.15
N GLY A 225 -13.00 -0.25 4.63
CA GLY A 225 -11.99 -0.95 5.44
C GLY A 225 -11.49 -0.10 6.62
N ALA A 226 -11.24 1.19 6.40
CA ALA A 226 -10.82 2.09 7.47
C ALA A 226 -11.91 2.33 8.52
N LEU A 227 -13.19 2.34 8.13
CA LEU A 227 -14.32 2.41 9.06
C LEU A 227 -14.42 1.14 9.92
N ILE A 228 -14.17 -0.04 9.34
CA ILE A 228 -14.10 -1.30 10.09
C ILE A 228 -12.92 -1.27 11.08
N GLU A 229 -11.76 -0.76 10.68
CA GLU A 229 -10.59 -0.59 11.58
C GLU A 229 -10.88 0.39 12.75
N MET A 230 -11.91 1.23 12.62
CA MET A 230 -12.41 2.14 13.66
C MET A 230 -13.51 1.52 14.55
N ASP A 231 -13.87 0.26 14.33
CA ASP A 231 -15.03 -0.41 14.92
C ASP A 231 -16.39 0.25 14.57
N ASP A 232 -16.42 1.12 13.53
CA ASP A 232 -17.68 1.68 13.02
C ASP A 232 -18.28 0.75 11.96
N LEU A 233 -18.76 -0.40 12.40
CA LEU A 233 -19.35 -1.41 11.52
C LEU A 233 -20.64 -0.90 10.86
N SER A 234 -21.41 -0.06 11.55
CA SER A 234 -22.65 0.52 11.01
C SER A 234 -22.37 1.53 9.91
N GLY A 235 -21.41 2.40 10.12
CA GLY A 235 -20.92 3.35 9.11
C GLY A 235 -20.34 2.64 7.90
N ALA A 236 -19.53 1.59 8.13
CA ALA A 236 -18.97 0.77 7.06
C ALA A 236 -20.05 0.08 6.22
N ALA A 237 -21.06 -0.52 6.87
CA ALA A 237 -22.20 -1.17 6.19
C ALA A 237 -23.01 -0.17 5.36
N HIS A 238 -23.32 1.00 5.92
CA HIS A 238 -24.01 2.06 5.21
C HIS A 238 -23.20 2.55 3.99
N HIS A 239 -21.90 2.78 4.18
CA HIS A 239 -21.00 3.22 3.11
C HIS A 239 -20.91 2.18 1.99
N LEU A 240 -20.69 0.88 2.33
CA LEU A 240 -20.64 -0.20 1.35
C LEU A 240 -21.93 -0.36 0.55
N SER A 241 -23.10 -0.19 1.20
CA SER A 241 -24.41 -0.25 0.54
C SER A 241 -24.61 0.91 -0.46
N GLY A 242 -23.97 2.05 -0.23
CA GLY A 242 -24.01 3.22 -1.11
C GLY A 242 -23.03 3.16 -2.29
N LEU A 243 -22.11 2.21 -2.31
CA LEU A 243 -21.14 2.08 -3.40
C LEU A 243 -21.82 1.51 -4.65
N ARG A 244 -21.62 2.20 -5.79
CA ARG A 244 -22.11 1.71 -7.08
C ARG A 244 -21.32 0.47 -7.52
N ASP A 245 -22.02 -0.50 -8.03
CA ASP A 245 -21.40 -1.68 -8.61
C ASP A 245 -20.65 -1.30 -9.89
N GLY A 246 -19.45 -1.83 -10.01
CA GLY A 246 -18.65 -1.71 -11.22
C GLY A 246 -18.51 -3.08 -11.89
N ALA A 247 -18.21 -3.11 -13.17
CA ALA A 247 -17.91 -4.35 -13.89
C ALA A 247 -16.56 -5.01 -13.47
N ASP A 248 -15.97 -4.54 -12.37
CA ASP A 248 -14.64 -4.96 -11.91
C ASP A 248 -14.77 -6.02 -10.81
N GLY A 249 -14.46 -7.26 -11.15
CA GLY A 249 -14.53 -8.39 -10.23
C GLY A 249 -13.62 -8.27 -9.00
N LYS A 250 -12.50 -7.56 -9.09
CA LYS A 250 -11.60 -7.33 -7.95
C LYS A 250 -12.25 -6.48 -6.86
N THR A 251 -12.98 -5.46 -7.26
CA THR A 251 -13.72 -4.60 -6.33
C THR A 251 -14.86 -5.38 -5.66
N ALA A 252 -15.57 -6.23 -6.40
CA ALA A 252 -16.64 -7.08 -5.88
C ALA A 252 -16.12 -8.07 -4.82
N THR A 253 -15.00 -8.75 -5.10
CA THR A 253 -14.35 -9.65 -4.13
C THR A 253 -13.95 -8.91 -2.85
N SER A 254 -13.33 -7.73 -2.98
CA SER A 254 -12.93 -6.93 -1.83
C SER A 254 -14.13 -6.48 -1.00
N ARG A 255 -15.24 -6.09 -1.64
CA ARG A 255 -16.49 -5.74 -0.95
C ARG A 255 -17.09 -6.95 -0.23
N ALA A 256 -17.08 -8.12 -0.86
CA ALA A 256 -17.58 -9.35 -0.24
C ALA A 256 -16.80 -9.71 1.03
N LEU A 257 -15.48 -9.59 1.01
CA LEU A 257 -14.63 -9.82 2.18
C LEU A 257 -14.91 -8.81 3.31
N LEU A 258 -15.18 -7.54 2.99
CA LEU A 258 -15.56 -6.54 3.99
C LEU A 258 -16.93 -6.83 4.60
N TRP A 259 -17.92 -7.30 3.80
CA TRP A 259 -19.21 -7.73 4.32
C TRP A 259 -19.08 -8.93 5.27
N LEU A 260 -18.17 -9.87 4.98
CA LEU A 260 -17.84 -10.96 5.90
C LEU A 260 -17.22 -10.45 7.22
N GLN A 261 -16.35 -9.44 7.16
CA GLN A 261 -15.78 -8.82 8.37
C GLN A 261 -16.86 -8.10 9.22
N ILE A 262 -17.87 -7.52 8.58
CA ILE A 262 -19.02 -6.91 9.27
C ILE A 262 -19.96 -8.00 9.85
N GLY A 263 -19.93 -9.22 9.30
CA GLY A 263 -20.80 -10.34 9.69
C GLY A 263 -22.07 -10.47 8.84
N ASP A 264 -22.22 -9.70 7.76
CA ASP A 264 -23.35 -9.81 6.83
C ASP A 264 -23.01 -10.79 5.70
N VAL A 265 -23.19 -12.08 6.00
CA VAL A 265 -22.89 -13.18 5.06
C VAL A 265 -23.79 -13.12 3.82
N GLY A 266 -25.06 -12.68 3.98
CA GLY A 266 -26.01 -12.56 2.88
C GLY A 266 -25.50 -11.60 1.80
N LYS A 267 -25.12 -10.38 2.19
CA LYS A 267 -24.54 -9.40 1.27
C LYS A 267 -23.17 -9.83 0.71
N ALA A 268 -22.39 -10.57 1.49
CA ALA A 268 -21.12 -11.12 0.99
C ALA A 268 -21.37 -12.10 -0.17
N ARG A 269 -22.37 -12.98 -0.07
CA ARG A 269 -22.79 -13.89 -1.15
C ARG A 269 -23.32 -13.15 -2.37
N GLU A 270 -24.14 -12.11 -2.18
CA GLU A 270 -24.62 -11.26 -3.27
C GLU A 270 -23.45 -10.61 -4.05
N CYS A 271 -22.48 -10.07 -3.32
CA CYS A 271 -21.27 -9.49 -3.93
C CYS A 271 -20.42 -10.54 -4.64
N ALA A 272 -20.31 -11.77 -4.10
CA ALA A 272 -19.57 -12.86 -4.72
C ALA A 272 -20.19 -13.27 -6.07
N ALA A 273 -21.52 -13.33 -6.15
CA ALA A 273 -22.25 -13.66 -7.39
C ALA A 273 -22.02 -12.66 -8.54
N GLN A 274 -21.59 -11.42 -8.22
CA GLN A 274 -21.25 -10.39 -9.21
C GLN A 274 -19.85 -10.57 -9.80
N CYS A 275 -19.05 -11.50 -9.27
CA CYS A 275 -17.65 -11.71 -9.66
C CYS A 275 -17.47 -12.46 -11.00
N CYS A 276 -18.50 -12.65 -11.81
CA CYS A 276 -18.52 -13.55 -12.96
C CYS A 276 -17.68 -13.10 -14.16
N LYS A 277 -16.38 -13.48 -14.21
CA LYS A 277 -15.58 -13.68 -15.46
C LYS A 277 -14.32 -14.51 -15.16
N ASP A 278 -14.01 -15.44 -15.98
CA ASP A 278 -13.01 -16.53 -16.03
C ASP A 278 -11.95 -16.73 -14.93
N ASP A 279 -11.07 -15.79 -14.63
CA ASP A 279 -10.13 -15.87 -13.49
C ASP A 279 -10.80 -15.59 -12.13
N VAL A 280 -12.00 -15.05 -12.15
CA VAL A 280 -12.79 -14.63 -10.99
C VAL A 280 -13.61 -15.79 -10.40
N VAL A 281 -13.82 -16.89 -11.13
CA VAL A 281 -14.51 -18.09 -10.62
C VAL A 281 -13.77 -18.67 -9.40
N LYS A 282 -12.45 -18.57 -9.35
CA LYS A 282 -11.67 -19.00 -8.19
C LYS A 282 -11.90 -18.07 -6.99
N ALA A 283 -11.92 -16.77 -7.21
CA ALA A 283 -12.17 -15.78 -6.15
C ALA A 283 -13.59 -15.86 -5.60
N GLU A 284 -14.59 -16.08 -6.46
CA GLU A 284 -15.97 -16.34 -6.05
C GLU A 284 -16.07 -17.57 -5.14
N LYS A 285 -15.49 -18.70 -5.55
CA LYS A 285 -15.48 -19.93 -4.75
C LYS A 285 -14.79 -19.76 -3.40
N VAL A 286 -13.70 -19.00 -3.36
CA VAL A 286 -13.02 -18.64 -2.09
C VAL A 286 -13.96 -17.87 -1.16
N VAL A 287 -14.63 -16.84 -1.67
CA VAL A 287 -15.57 -16.05 -0.85
C VAL A 287 -16.72 -16.92 -0.37
N LEU A 288 -17.32 -17.77 -1.24
CA LEU A 288 -18.41 -18.67 -0.87
C LEU A 288 -17.98 -19.69 0.20
N ALA A 289 -16.77 -20.26 0.10
CA ALA A 289 -16.24 -21.15 1.12
C ALA A 289 -16.04 -20.42 2.46
N LEU A 290 -15.59 -19.17 2.46
CA LEU A 290 -15.50 -18.35 3.67
C LEU A 290 -16.88 -18.00 4.24
N CYS A 291 -17.89 -17.79 3.40
CA CYS A 291 -19.27 -17.59 3.83
C CYS A 291 -19.80 -18.83 4.57
N ASP A 292 -19.59 -20.04 4.02
CA ASP A 292 -20.02 -21.28 4.67
C ASP A 292 -19.30 -21.48 6.02
N MET A 293 -18.01 -21.17 6.10
CA MET A 293 -17.27 -21.19 7.38
C MET A 293 -17.84 -20.20 8.40
N ALA A 294 -18.25 -19.02 7.96
CA ALA A 294 -18.83 -17.99 8.81
C ALA A 294 -20.21 -18.40 9.32
N GLU A 295 -20.99 -19.17 8.56
CA GLU A 295 -22.27 -19.75 8.96
C GLU A 295 -22.12 -21.04 9.80
N GLY A 296 -20.90 -21.58 9.91
CA GLY A 296 -20.60 -22.81 10.64
C GLY A 296 -20.83 -24.08 9.83
N ASP A 297 -21.15 -23.99 8.54
CA ASP A 297 -21.27 -25.13 7.64
C ASP A 297 -19.88 -25.55 7.11
N TYR A 298 -19.12 -26.17 8.01
CA TYR A 298 -17.74 -26.59 7.70
C TYR A 298 -17.69 -27.75 6.70
N GLU A 299 -18.77 -28.56 6.55
CA GLU A 299 -18.80 -29.63 5.55
C GLU A 299 -18.94 -29.07 4.13
N ALA A 300 -19.86 -28.13 3.92
CA ALA A 300 -20.01 -27.43 2.63
C ALA A 300 -18.75 -26.62 2.29
N ALA A 301 -18.15 -25.93 3.27
CA ALA A 301 -16.90 -25.21 3.10
C ALA A 301 -15.76 -26.15 2.68
N LEU A 302 -15.63 -27.30 3.34
CA LEU A 302 -14.59 -28.31 3.05
C LEU A 302 -14.68 -28.79 1.60
N GLY A 303 -15.89 -29.07 1.10
CA GLY A 303 -16.12 -29.45 -0.29
C GLY A 303 -15.56 -28.40 -1.27
N LYS A 304 -15.87 -27.11 -1.03
CA LYS A 304 -15.38 -25.99 -1.86
C LYS A 304 -13.84 -25.83 -1.78
N TRP A 305 -13.26 -25.99 -0.59
CA TRP A 305 -11.80 -25.93 -0.43
C TRP A 305 -11.08 -27.09 -1.13
N GLN A 306 -11.70 -28.29 -1.17
CA GLN A 306 -11.16 -29.42 -1.89
C GLN A 306 -11.16 -29.20 -3.40
N GLU A 307 -12.24 -28.64 -3.97
CA GLU A 307 -12.26 -28.23 -5.39
C GLU A 307 -11.20 -27.18 -5.71
N LEU A 308 -11.04 -26.18 -4.83
CA LEU A 308 -10.03 -25.13 -4.99
C LEU A 308 -8.60 -25.66 -4.92
N LYS A 309 -8.35 -26.73 -4.17
CA LYS A 309 -7.04 -27.37 -4.04
C LYS A 309 -6.49 -27.90 -5.36
N GLU A 310 -7.37 -28.38 -6.26
CA GLU A 310 -6.96 -28.82 -7.59
C GLU A 310 -6.61 -27.63 -8.49
N ALA A 311 -7.39 -26.53 -8.38
CA ALA A 311 -7.22 -25.34 -9.18
C ALA A 311 -6.08 -24.41 -8.70
N LEU A 312 -5.76 -24.45 -7.39
CA LEU A 312 -4.76 -23.64 -6.70
C LEU A 312 -3.74 -24.54 -6.00
N ALA A 313 -3.14 -25.47 -6.77
CA ALA A 313 -2.21 -26.43 -6.23
C ALA A 313 -1.01 -25.74 -5.54
N GLY A 314 -0.83 -26.02 -4.25
CA GLY A 314 0.27 -25.46 -3.46
C GLY A 314 -0.05 -24.13 -2.75
N ASP A 315 -1.26 -23.58 -2.91
CA ASP A 315 -1.67 -22.38 -2.18
C ASP A 315 -1.86 -22.70 -0.69
N GLU A 316 -1.12 -21.98 0.15
CA GLU A 316 -1.12 -22.17 1.61
C GLU A 316 -2.48 -21.79 2.22
N MET A 317 -3.16 -20.78 1.69
CA MET A 317 -4.48 -20.35 2.17
C MET A 317 -5.50 -21.47 2.05
N VAL A 318 -5.54 -22.18 0.92
CA VAL A 318 -6.42 -23.33 0.71
C VAL A 318 -6.08 -24.45 1.69
N GLY A 319 -4.79 -24.72 1.89
CA GLY A 319 -4.32 -25.73 2.84
C GLY A 319 -4.73 -25.43 4.27
N VAL A 320 -4.55 -24.20 4.73
CA VAL A 320 -4.89 -23.75 6.08
C VAL A 320 -6.41 -23.82 6.31
N ASN A 321 -7.23 -23.28 5.39
CA ASN A 321 -8.68 -23.29 5.56
C ASN A 321 -9.26 -24.71 5.49
N THR A 322 -8.70 -25.59 4.65
CA THR A 322 -9.04 -27.03 4.66
C THR A 322 -8.77 -27.64 6.03
N ALA A 323 -7.60 -27.38 6.63
CA ALA A 323 -7.25 -27.90 7.95
C ALA A 323 -8.18 -27.34 9.05
N VAL A 324 -8.55 -26.08 8.97
CA VAL A 324 -9.52 -25.44 9.90
C VAL A 324 -10.87 -26.13 9.79
N CYS A 325 -11.42 -26.37 8.60
CA CYS A 325 -12.68 -27.09 8.42
C CYS A 325 -12.63 -28.51 9.02
N LEU A 326 -11.56 -29.25 8.74
CA LEU A 326 -11.36 -30.60 9.30
C LEU A 326 -11.26 -30.60 10.82
N LEU A 327 -10.64 -29.56 11.42
CA LEU A 327 -10.54 -29.38 12.85
C LEU A 327 -11.94 -29.21 13.48
N TYR A 328 -12.75 -28.31 12.92
CA TYR A 328 -14.12 -28.06 13.43
C TYR A 328 -15.06 -29.26 13.22
N LEU A 329 -14.83 -30.09 12.20
CA LEU A 329 -15.54 -31.34 11.97
C LEU A 329 -15.06 -32.51 12.86
N GLY A 330 -14.02 -32.30 13.66
CA GLY A 330 -13.43 -33.37 14.50
C GLY A 330 -12.60 -34.41 13.72
N ARG A 331 -12.30 -34.16 12.44
CA ARG A 331 -11.57 -35.07 11.54
C ARG A 331 -10.06 -34.89 11.60
N MET A 332 -9.52 -34.88 12.83
CA MET A 332 -8.10 -34.59 13.11
C MET A 332 -7.12 -35.55 12.43
N SER A 333 -7.49 -36.82 12.28
CA SER A 333 -6.67 -37.83 11.59
C SER A 333 -6.34 -37.43 10.14
N GLU A 334 -7.25 -36.76 9.45
CA GLU A 334 -7.06 -36.35 8.06
C GLU A 334 -6.14 -35.11 7.93
N VAL A 335 -6.10 -34.26 8.95
CA VAL A 335 -5.15 -33.13 9.02
C VAL A 335 -3.71 -33.66 9.15
N CYS A 336 -3.52 -34.69 9.96
CA CYS A 336 -2.20 -35.26 10.27
C CYS A 336 -1.67 -36.19 9.15
N LEU A 337 -2.53 -36.77 8.30
CA LEU A 337 -2.17 -37.71 7.27
C LEU A 337 -1.53 -37.11 6.02
N ARG A 338 -1.37 -35.77 5.95
CA ARG A 338 -0.61 -35.18 4.87
C ARG A 338 0.89 -35.30 5.18
N PRO A 339 1.63 -36.25 4.57
CA PRO A 339 3.07 -36.30 4.75
C PRO A 339 3.66 -34.96 4.29
N PRO A 340 4.63 -34.40 5.03
CA PRO A 340 5.37 -33.23 4.53
C PRO A 340 5.90 -33.58 3.15
N PRO A 341 5.99 -32.62 2.22
CA PRO A 341 6.50 -32.87 0.89
C PRO A 341 7.86 -33.58 1.01
N PRO A 342 8.16 -34.60 0.18
CA PRO A 342 9.29 -35.50 0.37
C PRO A 342 10.67 -34.85 0.41
N SER A 343 10.77 -33.55 0.21
CA SER A 343 12.01 -32.77 0.28
C SER A 343 12.44 -32.34 1.69
N LEU A 344 11.62 -32.54 2.74
CA LEU A 344 11.93 -32.05 4.09
C LEU A 344 12.62 -33.10 5.01
N TYR A 345 12.65 -34.37 4.61
CA TYR A 345 13.31 -35.45 5.37
C TYR A 345 14.09 -36.40 4.46
N SER A 346 15.15 -35.91 3.86
CA SER A 346 16.24 -36.79 3.44
C SER A 346 17.29 -36.72 4.54
N PRO A 347 17.48 -37.80 5.33
CA PRO A 347 18.61 -37.85 6.24
C PRO A 347 19.90 -37.79 5.41
N PRO A 348 20.97 -37.14 5.91
CA PRO A 348 22.25 -37.14 5.24
C PRO A 348 22.69 -38.59 5.02
N ARG A 349 22.98 -38.99 3.78
CA ARG A 349 23.55 -40.30 3.51
C ARG A 349 24.87 -40.39 4.28
N PRO A 350 25.09 -41.46 5.06
CA PRO A 350 26.39 -41.69 5.67
C PRO A 350 27.43 -41.83 4.52
N SER A 351 28.43 -40.97 4.55
CA SER A 351 29.61 -41.13 3.73
C SER A 351 30.29 -42.43 4.11
N LEU A 352 30.14 -43.44 3.28
CA LEU A 352 31.01 -44.60 3.30
C LEU A 352 32.40 -44.13 2.84
N GLY A 353 33.35 -44.26 3.78
CA GLY A 353 34.77 -43.98 3.62
C GLY A 353 35.51 -44.83 2.57
#